data_2709ff40d7a0a14ac85fda84ab22e1d7
#
_entry.id   2709ff40d7a0a14ac85fda84ab22e1d7
#
_cell.length_a   1.000
_cell.length_b   1.000
_cell.length_c   1.000
_cell.angle_alpha   90.00
_cell.angle_beta   90.00
_cell.angle_gamma   90.00
#
_symmetry.space_group_name_H-M   'P 1'
#
loop_
_entity.id
_entity.type
_entity.pdbx_description
1 polymer ?
#
loop_
_entity_poly.entity_id
_entity_poly.type
_entity_poly.pdbx_seq_one_letter_code
_entity_poly.pdbx_strand_id
1 'polypeptide(L)'
;MNEELDDTYKAVFRQCYPKLLFYATRLVGTEEAEDVVQDVFVELWRRRDSVVIGEQILAFLYRSVYTKAINLLKHQIIAVSYTHL
;
A
#
# COMPACT_ATOMS: atom_id res chain seq x y z
N MET A 1 17.32 0.88 19.91
CA MET A 1 17.11 1.68 18.70
C MET A 1 16.16 1.01 17.72
N ASN A 2 16.50 -0.20 17.31
CA ASN A 2 15.65 -0.89 16.33
C ASN A 2 14.31 -1.32 16.90
N GLU A 3 14.24 -1.57 18.20
CA GLU A 3 12.99 -2.00 18.85
C GLU A 3 11.92 -0.92 18.82
N GLU A 4 12.31 0.34 19.05
CA GLU A 4 11.35 1.44 18.99
C GLU A 4 10.80 1.62 17.58
N LEU A 5 11.67 1.54 16.58
CA LEU A 5 11.27 1.66 15.19
C LEU A 5 10.34 0.51 14.80
N ASP A 6 10.67 -0.71 15.22
CA ASP A 6 9.86 -1.89 14.95
C ASP A 6 8.49 -1.77 15.61
N ASP A 7 8.44 -1.31 16.86
CA ASP A 7 7.18 -1.13 17.58
C ASP A 7 6.32 -0.06 16.92
N THR A 8 6.94 1.03 16.49
CA THR A 8 6.23 2.10 15.79
C THR A 8 5.66 1.59 14.47
N TYR A 9 6.45 0.83 13.72
CA TYR A 9 6.01 0.22 12.47
C TYR A 9 4.82 -0.71 12.70
N LYS A 10 4.91 -1.56 13.73
CA LYS A 10 3.82 -2.49 14.05
C LYS A 10 2.55 -1.75 14.43
N ALA A 11 2.68 -0.65 15.18
CA ALA A 11 1.52 0.15 15.55
C ALA A 11 0.87 0.77 14.31
N VAL A 12 1.66 1.32 13.41
CA VAL A 12 1.17 1.87 12.15
C VAL A 12 0.45 0.77 11.34
N PHE A 13 1.07 -0.40 11.24
CA PHE A 13 0.49 -1.51 10.52
C PHE A 13 -0.89 -1.87 11.07
N ARG A 14 -0.99 -2.05 12.40
CA ARG A 14 -2.25 -2.43 13.04
C ARG A 14 -3.34 -1.38 12.84
N GLN A 15 -2.98 -0.11 12.94
CA GLN A 15 -3.94 0.97 12.85
C GLN A 15 -4.36 1.25 11.42
N CYS A 16 -3.44 1.14 10.50
CA CYS A 16 -3.66 1.58 9.13
C CYS A 16 -4.10 0.44 8.19
N TYR A 17 -3.69 -0.79 8.47
CA TYR A 17 -3.95 -1.92 7.57
C TYR A 17 -5.43 -2.06 7.21
N PRO A 18 -6.36 -2.09 8.19
CA PRO A 18 -7.78 -2.25 7.83
C PRO A 18 -8.29 -1.10 6.97
N LYS A 19 -7.86 0.11 7.27
CA LYS A 19 -8.28 1.30 6.50
C LYS A 19 -7.77 1.23 5.07
N LEU A 20 -6.51 0.86 4.91
CA LEU A 20 -5.90 0.76 3.59
C LEU A 20 -6.48 -0.41 2.80
N LEU A 21 -6.75 -1.51 3.47
CA LEU A 21 -7.37 -2.67 2.82
C LEU A 21 -8.77 -2.32 2.30
N PHE A 22 -9.55 -1.62 3.11
CA PHE A 22 -10.87 -1.17 2.69
C PHE A 22 -10.77 -0.28 1.45
N TYR A 23 -9.85 0.66 1.48
CA TYR A 23 -9.64 1.59 0.37
C TYR A 23 -9.18 0.85 -0.89
N ALA A 24 -8.19 -0.04 -0.74
CA ALA A 24 -7.67 -0.81 -1.88
C ALA A 24 -8.75 -1.71 -2.48
N THR A 25 -9.59 -2.31 -1.63
CA THR A 25 -10.69 -3.15 -2.10
C THR A 25 -11.64 -2.37 -3.02
N ARG A 26 -11.87 -1.11 -2.70
CA ARG A 26 -12.73 -0.26 -3.52
C ARG A 26 -12.07 0.09 -4.86
N LEU A 27 -10.76 0.09 -4.90
CA LEU A 27 -10.03 0.45 -6.13
C LEU A 27 -9.81 -0.75 -7.06
N VAL A 28 -9.42 -1.89 -6.50
CA VAL A 28 -8.96 -3.03 -7.30
C VAL A 28 -9.72 -4.33 -7.03
N GLY A 29 -10.65 -4.32 -6.08
CA GLY A 29 -11.39 -5.52 -5.72
C GLY A 29 -10.70 -6.32 -4.63
N THR A 30 -11.43 -7.30 -4.09
CA THR A 30 -11.02 -8.04 -2.91
C THR A 30 -9.76 -8.87 -3.14
N GLU A 31 -9.65 -9.48 -4.30
CA GLU A 31 -8.54 -10.40 -4.59
C GLU A 31 -7.19 -9.69 -4.66
N GLU A 32 -7.18 -8.49 -5.25
CA GLU A 32 -5.94 -7.75 -5.48
C GLU A 32 -5.59 -6.82 -4.32
N ALA A 33 -6.57 -6.49 -3.48
CA ALA A 33 -6.39 -5.48 -2.44
C ALA A 33 -5.30 -5.86 -1.43
N GLU A 34 -5.28 -7.11 -1.01
CA GLU A 34 -4.28 -7.56 -0.03
C GLU A 34 -2.87 -7.42 -0.57
N ASP A 35 -2.65 -7.81 -1.83
CA ASP A 35 -1.34 -7.71 -2.45
C ASP A 35 -0.88 -6.26 -2.54
N VAL A 36 -1.79 -5.37 -2.93
CA VAL A 36 -1.49 -3.94 -3.02
C VAL A 36 -1.08 -3.39 -1.66
N VAL A 37 -1.85 -3.69 -0.63
CA VAL A 37 -1.59 -3.16 0.71
C VAL A 37 -0.29 -3.76 1.28
N GLN A 38 -0.07 -5.04 1.09
CA GLN A 38 1.16 -5.67 1.55
C GLN A 38 2.38 -5.06 0.89
N ASP A 39 2.30 -4.80 -0.42
CA ASP A 39 3.40 -4.13 -1.13
C ASP A 39 3.69 -2.76 -0.57
N VAL A 40 2.64 -2.01 -0.21
CA VAL A 40 2.81 -0.68 0.38
C VAL A 40 3.57 -0.78 1.70
N PHE A 41 3.21 -1.76 2.55
CA PHE A 41 3.88 -1.92 3.83
C PHE A 41 5.30 -2.47 3.69
N VAL A 42 5.56 -3.32 2.71
CA VAL A 42 6.93 -3.77 2.42
C VAL A 42 7.79 -2.57 2.00
N GLU A 43 7.26 -1.70 1.15
CA GLU A 43 7.96 -0.48 0.76
C GLU A 43 8.22 0.43 1.96
N LEU A 44 7.24 0.60 2.82
CA LEU A 44 7.41 1.39 4.03
C LEU A 44 8.53 0.81 4.90
N TRP A 45 8.55 -0.49 5.06
CA TRP A 45 9.57 -1.16 5.85
C TRP A 45 10.96 -0.95 5.26
N ARG A 46 11.08 -1.06 3.94
CA ARG A 46 12.37 -0.83 3.27
C ARG A 46 12.86 0.59 3.45
N ARG A 47 11.93 1.54 3.53
CA ARG A 47 12.26 2.96 3.67
C ARG A 47 12.10 3.47 5.09
N ARG A 48 12.05 2.58 6.05
CA ARG A 48 11.78 2.97 7.44
C ARG A 48 12.78 3.96 8.00
N ASP A 49 14.01 3.94 7.51
CA ASP A 49 15.04 4.88 7.94
C ASP A 49 14.90 6.25 7.30
N SER A 50 14.23 6.31 6.16
CA SER A 50 14.07 7.55 5.39
C SER A 50 12.71 8.21 5.61
N VAL A 51 11.70 7.43 5.97
CA VAL A 51 10.34 7.91 6.13
C VAL A 51 10.11 8.26 7.59
N VAL A 52 9.66 9.49 7.83
CA VAL A 52 9.29 9.91 9.19
C VAL A 52 7.87 9.43 9.46
N ILE A 53 7.73 8.56 10.45
CA ILE A 53 6.43 8.04 10.86
C ILE A 53 5.83 9.03 11.84
N GLY A 54 4.88 9.81 11.36
CA GLY A 54 4.21 10.85 12.15
C GLY A 54 2.77 11.01 11.70
N GLU A 55 2.22 12.20 11.94
CA GLU A 55 0.81 12.46 11.67
C GLU A 55 0.41 12.28 10.21
N GLN A 56 1.36 12.49 9.30
CA GLN A 56 1.07 12.42 7.86
C GLN A 56 1.29 11.04 7.27
N ILE A 57 1.62 10.05 8.09
CA ILE A 57 1.92 8.71 7.57
C ILE A 57 0.71 8.08 6.89
N LEU A 58 -0.48 8.30 7.43
CA LEU A 58 -1.69 7.74 6.85
C LEU A 58 -1.95 8.29 5.45
N ALA A 59 -1.76 9.60 5.26
CA ALA A 59 -1.91 10.22 3.94
C ALA A 59 -0.89 9.65 2.95
N PHE A 60 0.35 9.46 3.41
CA PHE A 60 1.40 8.85 2.59
C PHE A 60 1.01 7.44 2.18
N LEU A 61 0.47 6.67 3.11
CA LEU A 61 0.07 5.28 2.83
C LEU A 61 -1.10 5.23 1.86
N TYR A 62 -2.11 6.10 2.01
CA TYR A 62 -3.21 6.18 1.07
C TYR A 62 -2.73 6.52 -0.34
N ARG A 63 -1.80 7.47 -0.45
CA ARG A 63 -1.23 7.82 -1.74
C ARG A 63 -0.49 6.65 -2.35
N SER A 64 0.26 5.92 -1.54
CA SER A 64 1.00 4.75 -2.01
C SER A 64 0.07 3.65 -2.50
N VAL A 65 -1.02 3.40 -1.77
CA VAL A 65 -2.04 2.44 -2.19
C VAL A 65 -2.65 2.87 -3.51
N TYR A 66 -3.02 4.13 -3.63
CA TYR A 66 -3.61 4.66 -4.86
C TYR A 66 -2.68 4.46 -6.04
N THR A 67 -1.41 4.84 -5.88
CA THR A 67 -0.42 4.71 -6.96
C THR A 67 -0.26 3.25 -7.40
N LYS A 68 -0.12 2.34 -6.45
CA LYS A 68 0.02 0.92 -6.78
C LYS A 68 -1.24 0.35 -7.40
N ALA A 69 -2.41 0.76 -6.91
CA ALA A 69 -3.69 0.32 -7.46
C ALA A 69 -3.86 0.79 -8.90
N ILE A 70 -3.57 2.05 -9.16
CA ILE A 70 -3.69 2.60 -10.51
C ILE A 70 -2.70 1.92 -11.46
N ASN A 71 -1.48 1.66 -11.01
CA ASN A 71 -0.51 0.95 -11.84
C ASN A 71 -0.98 -0.48 -12.17
N LEU A 72 -1.56 -1.15 -11.20
CA LEU A 72 -2.10 -2.49 -11.41
C LEU A 72 -3.24 -2.46 -12.44
N LEU A 73 -4.15 -1.51 -12.30
CA LEU A 73 -5.27 -1.38 -13.24
C LEU A 73 -4.79 -1.03 -14.64
N LYS A 74 -3.81 -0.16 -14.77
CA LYS A 74 -3.23 0.17 -16.08
C LYS A 74 -2.60 -1.06 -16.72
N HIS A 75 -1.93 -1.88 -15.92
CA HIS A 75 -1.30 -3.08 -16.41
C HIS A 75 -2.34 -4.07 -16.93
N GLN A 76 -3.45 -4.22 -16.21
CA GLN A 76 -4.55 -5.07 -16.63
C GLN A 76 -5.21 -4.58 -17.92
N ILE A 77 -5.40 -3.27 -18.03
CA ILE A 77 -5.98 -2.67 -19.23
C ILE A 77 -5.09 -2.93 -20.43
N ILE A 78 -3.78 -2.74 -20.28
CA ILE A 78 -2.82 -3.01 -21.35
C ILE A 78 -2.86 -4.48 -21.75
N ALA A 79 -2.94 -5.38 -20.80
CA ALA A 79 -3.00 -6.81 -21.07
C ALA A 79 -4.27 -7.17 -21.86
N VAL A 80 -5.41 -6.58 -21.48
CA VAL A 80 -6.68 -6.81 -22.17
C VAL A 80 -6.59 -6.26 -23.60
N SER A 81 -6.10 -5.05 -23.76
CA SER A 81 -5.95 -4.43 -25.08
C SER A 81 -5.04 -5.27 -25.97
N TYR A 82 -3.96 -5.78 -25.41
CA TYR A 82 -3.02 -6.62 -26.15
C TYR A 82 -3.68 -7.91 -26.61
N THR A 83 -4.54 -8.45 -25.77
CA THR A 83 -5.25 -9.71 -26.07
C THR A 83 -6.26 -9.53 -27.22
N HIS A 84 -6.82 -8.34 -27.37
CA HIS A 84 -7.79 -8.07 -28.42
C HIS A 84 -7.17 -7.80 -29.78
N LEU A 85 -5.88 -7.60 -29.82
CA LEU A 85 -5.19 -7.45 -31.08
C LEU A 85 -4.85 -8.79 -31.70
#